data_e42401ed4d2166fb35c62e483afed468
#
_entry.id   e42401ed4d2166fb35c62e483afed468
#
_cell.length_a   1.000
_cell.length_b   1.000
_cell.length_c   1.000
_cell.angle_alpha   90.00
_cell.angle_beta   90.00
_cell.angle_gamma   90.00
#
_symmetry.space_group_name_H-M   'P 1'
#
loop_
_entity.id
_entity.type
_entity.pdbx_description
1 polymer ?
#
loop_
_entity_poly.entity_id
_entity_poly.type
_entity_poly.pdbx_seq_one_letter_code
_entity_poly.pdbx_strand_id
1 'polypeptide(L)'
;MAKATTTIKQVLNYQPDHAAWFAANQALFNQVVAFYFEVIQAHEKVLDLPNKEALTALEMLTHTTKKNPTPVMPLSAIVKDAPAMFRRAAINAALGSARSFYSHLSKWRSRREKALATGKKWTLRPPIPPRSWNKSATLYTGQWKERTASSIMLKVWTGACWSWIKLRITGRELPADVKLGSPSLIRRANHWWLHTPIEKQFSSPAKIEKQVTTHTHTKICAVDLNLHEHLAVCTIQTVEGTILATKFIGGGRRISGFRKKLFGRIARNRRKTGIIAEGEQDNADLWRKLTNVDDAIAHLVSARIVQFARQHEATILVFEHLGNLKPHKGKYSHRGNSKRAYWMKGRIFKYAKYKAYNEGILTSRVNPRNTSRECARCQSVVARYASEQPAAGYTYGAPLVLCPECGMRGNADRNASLVIGSRLITRYQKSSQGKPPTPLAIERGEKSPGVEVCQDAKSEEGLSLPPARHADRNEHGTAQDVLFRMDEHMPDIPHQLRLPHE
;
A
#
# COMPACT_ATOMS: atom_id res chain seq x y z
N MET A 1 19.40 -11.27 9.70
CA MET A 1 18.01 -11.70 9.67
C MET A 1 17.13 -10.55 9.23
N ALA A 2 16.27 -10.76 8.23
CA ALA A 2 15.25 -9.80 7.82
C ALA A 2 13.96 -10.00 8.63
N LYS A 3 13.14 -8.97 8.71
CA LYS A 3 11.89 -8.98 9.45
C LYS A 3 10.76 -8.52 8.54
N ALA A 4 9.66 -9.25 8.56
CA ALA A 4 8.43 -8.82 7.93
C ALA A 4 7.32 -8.68 8.97
N THR A 5 6.67 -7.53 8.98
CA THR A 5 5.54 -7.27 9.88
C THR A 5 4.24 -7.32 9.09
N THR A 6 3.32 -8.15 9.54
CA THR A 6 1.95 -8.20 9.01
C THR A 6 0.97 -7.99 10.16
N THR A 7 -0.29 -7.65 9.84
CA THR A 7 -1.31 -7.41 10.87
C THR A 7 -2.44 -8.40 10.73
N ILE A 8 -2.70 -9.16 11.77
CA ILE A 8 -3.88 -10.00 11.88
C ILE A 8 -5.02 -9.18 12.47
N LYS A 9 -6.16 -9.26 11.82
CA LYS A 9 -7.37 -8.53 12.18
C LYS A 9 -8.38 -9.51 12.73
N GLN A 10 -8.84 -9.26 13.95
CA GLN A 10 -9.83 -10.10 14.64
C GLN A 10 -10.99 -9.22 15.10
N VAL A 11 -12.21 -9.74 15.02
CA VAL A 11 -13.41 -9.06 15.51
C VAL A 11 -13.50 -9.25 17.02
N LEU A 12 -13.83 -8.20 17.74
CA LEU A 12 -14.14 -8.26 19.17
C LEU A 12 -15.63 -8.51 19.36
N ASN A 13 -15.98 -9.54 20.13
CA ASN A 13 -17.34 -9.74 20.60
C ASN A 13 -17.47 -9.07 21.97
N TYR A 14 -18.35 -8.10 22.08
CA TYR A 14 -18.49 -7.22 23.22
C TYR A 14 -19.95 -6.86 23.48
N GLN A 15 -20.25 -6.48 24.72
CA GLN A 15 -21.55 -5.94 25.13
C GLN A 15 -21.70 -4.47 24.70
N PRO A 16 -22.93 -3.93 24.58
CA PRO A 16 -23.16 -2.54 24.19
C PRO A 16 -22.36 -1.52 25.03
N ASP A 17 -22.30 -1.71 26.35
CA ASP A 17 -21.55 -0.81 27.26
C ASP A 17 -20.06 -0.77 26.95
N HIS A 18 -19.48 -1.89 26.57
CA HIS A 18 -18.07 -1.93 26.17
C HIS A 18 -17.80 -1.09 24.90
N ALA A 19 -18.76 -0.92 24.00
CA ALA A 19 -18.63 -0.04 22.83
C ALA A 19 -18.44 1.42 23.25
N ALA A 20 -19.19 1.88 24.29
CA ALA A 20 -19.01 3.21 24.87
C ALA A 20 -17.64 3.37 25.52
N TRP A 21 -17.16 2.34 26.26
CA TRP A 21 -15.83 2.35 26.88
C TRP A 21 -14.72 2.40 25.83
N PHE A 22 -14.82 1.64 24.77
CA PHE A 22 -13.85 1.72 23.67
C PHE A 22 -13.83 3.10 23.01
N ALA A 23 -14.98 3.72 22.86
CA ALA A 23 -15.08 5.08 22.31
C ALA A 23 -14.46 6.10 23.28
N ALA A 24 -14.74 6.00 24.59
CA ALA A 24 -14.14 6.83 25.62
C ALA A 24 -12.62 6.65 25.69
N ASN A 25 -12.14 5.40 25.64
CA ASN A 25 -10.72 5.08 25.61
C ASN A 25 -10.02 5.66 24.39
N GLN A 26 -10.65 5.61 23.21
CA GLN A 26 -10.10 6.21 21.98
C GLN A 26 -10.13 7.75 22.05
N ALA A 27 -11.16 8.34 22.60
CA ALA A 27 -11.27 9.78 22.79
C ALA A 27 -10.16 10.29 23.73
N LEU A 28 -9.99 9.66 24.89
CA LEU A 28 -8.90 9.98 25.82
C LEU A 28 -7.52 9.80 25.16
N PHE A 29 -7.33 8.70 24.42
CA PHE A 29 -6.07 8.48 23.70
C PHE A 29 -5.75 9.63 22.76
N ASN A 30 -6.74 10.11 21.99
CA ASN A 30 -6.56 11.21 21.05
C ASN A 30 -6.35 12.56 21.75
N GLN A 31 -6.96 12.81 22.90
CA GLN A 31 -6.66 13.99 23.74
C GLN A 31 -5.20 13.98 24.19
N VAL A 32 -4.72 12.84 24.69
CA VAL A 32 -3.31 12.70 25.15
C VAL A 32 -2.35 12.81 23.97
N VAL A 33 -2.69 12.28 22.78
CA VAL A 33 -1.88 12.44 21.56
C VAL A 33 -1.83 13.91 21.13
N ALA A 34 -2.93 14.64 21.19
CA ALA A 34 -2.99 16.07 20.88
C ALA A 34 -2.08 16.86 21.82
N PHE A 35 -2.22 16.64 23.13
CA PHE A 35 -1.38 17.25 24.13
C PHE A 35 0.13 17.03 23.87
N TYR A 36 0.56 15.79 23.63
CA TYR A 36 1.97 15.52 23.36
C TYR A 36 2.43 16.14 22.03
N PHE A 37 1.54 16.28 21.06
CA PHE A 37 1.89 17.00 19.82
C PHE A 37 2.15 18.49 20.11
N GLU A 38 1.38 19.14 20.96
CA GLU A 38 1.59 20.51 21.41
C GLU A 38 2.89 20.64 22.20
N VAL A 39 3.18 19.72 23.11
CA VAL A 39 4.47 19.67 23.83
C VAL A 39 5.65 19.57 22.85
N ILE A 40 5.53 18.73 21.83
CA ILE A 40 6.57 18.60 20.80
C ILE A 40 6.70 19.89 19.97
N GLN A 41 5.61 20.58 19.68
CA GLN A 41 5.68 21.87 18.98
C GLN A 41 6.40 22.96 19.83
N ALA A 42 6.19 22.96 21.14
CA ALA A 42 6.90 23.85 22.06
C ALA A 42 8.38 23.47 22.23
N HIS A 43 8.73 22.21 22.03
CA HIS A 43 10.05 21.63 22.26
C HIS A 43 10.56 20.85 21.04
N GLU A 44 10.61 21.48 19.84
CA GLU A 44 10.92 20.82 18.56
C GLU A 44 12.24 20.03 18.56
N LYS A 45 13.23 20.43 19.34
CA LYS A 45 14.53 19.74 19.47
C LYS A 45 14.41 18.27 19.92
N VAL A 46 13.29 17.89 20.53
CA VAL A 46 13.01 16.49 20.89
C VAL A 46 12.92 15.59 19.65
N LEU A 47 12.58 16.13 18.47
CA LEU A 47 12.50 15.36 17.24
C LEU A 47 13.86 14.91 16.69
N ASP A 48 14.95 15.56 17.10
CA ASP A 48 16.32 15.21 16.71
C ASP A 48 16.86 14.01 17.49
N LEU A 49 16.20 13.67 18.61
CA LEU A 49 16.59 12.57 19.47
C LEU A 49 16.13 11.22 18.90
N PRO A 50 16.88 10.13 19.18
CA PRO A 50 16.41 8.76 18.97
C PRO A 50 15.09 8.49 19.70
N ASN A 51 14.27 7.57 19.20
CA ASN A 51 12.92 7.31 19.72
C ASN A 51 12.85 7.11 21.23
N LYS A 52 13.79 6.36 21.82
CA LYS A 52 13.83 6.07 23.27
C LYS A 52 14.12 7.33 24.07
N GLU A 53 15.06 8.13 23.64
CA GLU A 53 15.47 9.37 24.29
C GLU A 53 14.40 10.45 24.16
N ALA A 54 13.80 10.60 22.98
CA ALA A 54 12.67 11.49 22.72
C ALA A 54 11.47 11.16 23.66
N LEU A 55 11.16 9.87 23.81
CA LEU A 55 10.10 9.43 24.72
C LEU A 55 10.43 9.84 26.17
N THR A 56 11.65 9.58 26.63
CA THR A 56 12.09 9.92 27.97
C THR A 56 12.07 11.44 28.20
N ALA A 57 12.54 12.23 27.23
CA ALA A 57 12.52 13.69 27.30
C ALA A 57 11.09 14.22 27.43
N LEU A 58 10.14 13.70 26.64
CA LEU A 58 8.73 14.08 26.73
C LEU A 58 8.09 13.65 28.06
N GLU A 59 8.45 12.48 28.61
CA GLU A 59 8.01 12.09 29.95
C GLU A 59 8.55 13.05 31.02
N MET A 60 9.80 13.49 30.93
CA MET A 60 10.38 14.47 31.86
C MET A 60 9.69 15.84 31.78
N LEU A 61 9.32 16.30 30.61
CA LEU A 61 8.61 17.56 30.41
C LEU A 61 7.19 17.56 30.99
N THR A 62 6.54 16.38 31.08
CA THR A 62 5.10 16.29 31.28
C THR A 62 4.66 15.47 32.50
N HIS A 63 5.56 14.74 33.11
CA HIS A 63 5.20 13.82 34.20
C HIS A 63 5.96 14.10 35.46
N THR A 64 5.23 14.20 36.58
CA THR A 64 5.82 14.36 37.94
C THR A 64 6.59 13.11 38.31
N THR A 65 7.85 13.27 38.68
CA THR A 65 8.72 12.21 39.15
C THR A 65 9.48 12.70 40.39
N LYS A 66 10.13 11.79 41.12
CA LYS A 66 11.01 12.18 42.26
C LYS A 66 12.13 13.15 41.83
N LYS A 67 12.60 13.03 40.55
CA LYS A 67 13.65 13.90 39.98
C LYS A 67 13.09 15.17 39.33
N ASN A 68 11.80 15.21 39.03
CA ASN A 68 11.13 16.35 38.43
C ASN A 68 9.74 16.52 39.08
N PRO A 69 9.62 17.14 40.21
CA PRO A 69 8.35 17.30 40.95
C PRO A 69 7.40 18.27 40.23
N THR A 70 7.92 19.23 39.49
CA THR A 70 7.14 20.26 38.74
C THR A 70 7.47 20.22 37.28
N PRO A 71 6.78 19.38 36.49
CA PRO A 71 6.98 19.33 35.06
C PRO A 71 6.52 20.62 34.38
N VAL A 72 7.20 21.01 33.30
CA VAL A 72 6.94 22.24 32.54
C VAL A 72 5.53 22.28 31.95
N MET A 73 5.06 21.17 31.42
CA MET A 73 3.72 20.99 30.85
C MET A 73 3.06 19.75 31.44
N PRO A 74 2.39 19.84 32.61
CA PRO A 74 1.90 18.66 33.32
C PRO A 74 0.72 17.99 32.58
N LEU A 75 0.85 16.70 32.28
CA LEU A 75 -0.23 15.90 31.70
C LEU A 75 -1.45 15.78 32.65
N SER A 76 -1.23 15.91 33.97
CA SER A 76 -2.28 15.88 34.98
C SER A 76 -3.36 16.94 34.81
N ALA A 77 -3.08 18.01 34.05
CA ALA A 77 -4.09 19.00 33.63
C ALA A 77 -5.17 18.42 32.71
N ILE A 78 -4.87 17.33 31.99
CA ILE A 78 -5.80 16.69 31.04
C ILE A 78 -6.32 15.38 31.62
N VAL A 79 -5.45 14.56 32.19
CA VAL A 79 -5.80 13.26 32.76
C VAL A 79 -4.97 12.98 34.00
N LYS A 80 -5.66 12.74 35.15
CA LYS A 80 -4.97 12.56 36.45
C LYS A 80 -4.19 11.24 36.50
N ASP A 81 -4.75 10.12 36.03
CA ASP A 81 -4.22 8.77 36.25
C ASP A 81 -4.06 7.97 34.96
N ALA A 82 -3.33 8.52 33.94
CA ALA A 82 -3.01 7.77 32.73
C ALA A 82 -1.95 6.67 33.02
N PRO A 83 -2.25 5.38 32.77
CA PRO A 83 -1.27 4.32 32.90
C PRO A 83 -0.02 4.61 32.06
N ALA A 84 1.17 4.33 32.60
CA ALA A 84 2.44 4.62 31.92
C ALA A 84 2.49 4.08 30.49
N MET A 85 2.00 2.86 30.28
CA MET A 85 2.01 2.25 28.93
C MET A 85 1.02 2.89 27.96
N PHE A 86 -0.13 3.37 28.43
CA PHE A 86 -1.08 4.14 27.63
C PHE A 86 -0.46 5.49 27.22
N ARG A 87 0.16 6.18 28.18
CA ARG A 87 0.87 7.44 27.94
C ARG A 87 1.99 7.26 26.92
N ARG A 88 2.84 6.24 27.06
CA ARG A 88 3.93 5.94 26.10
C ARG A 88 3.43 5.62 24.71
N ALA A 89 2.30 4.92 24.59
CA ALA A 89 1.68 4.68 23.30
C ALA A 89 1.22 5.98 22.63
N ALA A 90 0.63 6.91 23.41
CA ALA A 90 0.22 8.22 22.92
C ALA A 90 1.41 9.10 22.53
N ILE A 91 2.50 9.11 23.33
CA ILE A 91 3.77 9.79 22.99
C ILE A 91 4.30 9.31 21.64
N ASN A 92 4.38 7.99 21.43
CA ASN A 92 4.87 7.45 20.17
C ASN A 92 3.97 7.80 18.98
N ALA A 93 2.66 7.85 19.17
CA ALA A 93 1.71 8.29 18.13
C ALA A 93 1.89 9.79 17.81
N ALA A 94 2.13 10.63 18.82
CA ALA A 94 2.41 12.05 18.65
C ALA A 94 3.75 12.29 17.95
N LEU A 95 4.82 11.61 18.37
CA LEU A 95 6.16 11.67 17.74
C LEU A 95 6.09 11.28 16.26
N GLY A 96 5.41 10.19 15.93
CA GLY A 96 5.21 9.77 14.54
C GLY A 96 4.49 10.83 13.71
N SER A 97 3.44 11.45 14.27
CA SER A 97 2.69 12.51 13.59
C SER A 97 3.50 13.79 13.44
N ALA A 98 4.26 14.19 14.46
CA ALA A 98 5.11 15.38 14.42
C ALA A 98 6.24 15.21 13.40
N ARG A 99 6.96 14.08 13.43
CA ARG A 99 8.02 13.79 12.44
C ARG A 99 7.49 13.81 11.01
N SER A 100 6.31 13.26 10.77
CA SER A 100 5.66 13.34 9.46
C SER A 100 5.37 14.79 9.07
N PHE A 101 4.75 15.57 9.95
CA PHE A 101 4.43 16.98 9.72
C PHE A 101 5.69 17.80 9.40
N TYR A 102 6.72 17.74 10.24
CA TYR A 102 7.95 18.50 10.07
C TYR A 102 8.75 18.06 8.83
N SER A 103 8.75 16.76 8.49
CA SER A 103 9.31 16.28 7.24
C SER A 103 8.60 16.88 6.00
N HIS A 104 7.27 16.95 6.03
CA HIS A 104 6.51 17.59 4.95
C HIS A 104 6.78 19.11 4.89
N LEU A 105 6.86 19.76 6.02
CA LEU A 105 7.17 21.19 6.13
C LEU A 105 8.57 21.51 5.59
N SER A 106 9.57 20.73 5.95
CA SER A 106 10.95 20.84 5.43
C SER A 106 10.99 20.65 3.91
N LYS A 107 10.34 19.60 3.39
CA LYS A 107 10.22 19.39 1.94
C LYS A 107 9.50 20.54 1.23
N TRP A 108 8.48 21.11 1.85
CA TRP A 108 7.77 22.28 1.30
C TRP A 108 8.69 23.51 1.26
N ARG A 109 9.42 23.81 2.35
CA ARG A 109 10.40 24.90 2.44
C ARG A 109 11.45 24.77 1.34
N SER A 110 12.11 23.62 1.22
CA SER A 110 13.14 23.38 0.20
C SER A 110 12.61 23.51 -1.24
N ARG A 111 11.38 23.03 -1.51
CA ARG A 111 10.75 23.21 -2.84
C ARG A 111 10.42 24.67 -3.14
N ARG A 112 9.95 25.41 -2.13
CA ARG A 112 9.65 26.85 -2.25
C ARG A 112 10.92 27.63 -2.57
N GLU A 113 11.99 27.40 -1.81
CA GLU A 113 13.30 28.04 -2.02
C GLU A 113 13.84 27.76 -3.43
N LYS A 114 13.83 26.51 -3.87
CA LYS A 114 14.24 26.15 -5.23
C LYS A 114 13.38 26.81 -6.31
N ALA A 115 12.08 26.92 -6.11
CA ALA A 115 11.18 27.59 -7.06
C ALA A 115 11.48 29.11 -7.14
N LEU A 116 11.64 29.75 -6.00
CA LEU A 116 11.98 31.19 -5.92
C LEU A 116 13.36 31.46 -6.55
N ALA A 117 14.37 30.65 -6.25
CA ALA A 117 15.71 30.78 -6.83
C ALA A 117 15.72 30.61 -8.37
N THR A 118 14.72 29.91 -8.94
CA THR A 118 14.57 29.74 -10.40
C THR A 118 13.54 30.69 -11.01
N GLY A 119 13.09 31.73 -10.29
CA GLY A 119 12.09 32.70 -10.77
C GLY A 119 10.68 32.15 -11.00
N LYS A 120 10.38 30.93 -10.52
CA LYS A 120 9.08 30.29 -10.72
C LYS A 120 8.07 30.79 -9.69
N LYS A 121 6.85 31.10 -10.15
CA LYS A 121 5.73 31.45 -9.27
C LYS A 121 5.38 30.28 -8.35
N TRP A 122 5.36 30.53 -7.03
CA TRP A 122 4.99 29.53 -6.02
C TRP A 122 3.56 29.76 -5.52
N THR A 123 2.70 28.76 -5.65
CA THR A 123 1.27 28.85 -5.29
C THR A 123 0.86 27.87 -4.21
N LEU A 124 1.74 26.94 -3.82
CA LEU A 124 1.40 25.91 -2.83
C LEU A 124 1.45 26.46 -1.41
N ARG A 125 0.38 26.26 -0.65
CA ARG A 125 0.31 26.61 0.77
C ARG A 125 1.21 25.70 1.62
N PRO A 126 1.72 26.19 2.77
CA PRO A 126 2.46 25.34 3.70
C PRO A 126 1.57 24.25 4.29
N PRO A 127 2.15 23.09 4.68
CA PRO A 127 1.43 22.11 5.48
C PRO A 127 0.89 22.74 6.77
N ILE A 128 -0.29 22.32 7.18
CA ILE A 128 -0.95 22.76 8.41
C ILE A 128 -0.84 21.62 9.44
N PRO A 129 -0.57 21.91 10.73
CA PRO A 129 -0.57 20.90 11.79
C PRO A 129 -1.94 20.23 11.89
N PRO A 130 -2.01 18.98 12.37
CA PRO A 130 -3.27 18.29 12.56
C PRO A 130 -4.20 19.07 13.50
N ARG A 131 -5.43 19.32 13.06
CA ARG A 131 -6.47 19.99 13.87
C ARG A 131 -7.41 19.00 14.56
N SER A 132 -7.48 17.79 14.06
CA SER A 132 -8.30 16.71 14.62
C SER A 132 -7.49 15.42 14.70
N TRP A 133 -7.77 14.63 15.72
CA TRP A 133 -7.08 13.40 16.00
C TRP A 133 -8.05 12.22 15.94
N ASN A 134 -7.69 11.22 15.16
CA ASN A 134 -8.43 9.96 15.05
C ASN A 134 -7.43 8.78 14.99
N LYS A 135 -6.57 8.71 16.00
CA LYS A 135 -5.61 7.61 16.15
C LYS A 135 -6.26 6.46 16.90
N SER A 136 -5.94 5.25 16.49
CA SER A 136 -6.35 4.05 17.21
C SER A 136 -5.45 3.83 18.42
N ALA A 137 -6.05 3.53 19.57
CA ALA A 137 -5.31 3.25 20.77
C ALA A 137 -4.49 1.96 20.60
N THR A 138 -3.16 2.08 20.70
CA THR A 138 -2.25 0.94 20.72
C THR A 138 -2.03 0.50 22.17
N LEU A 139 -2.26 -0.77 22.43
CA LEU A 139 -2.21 -1.36 23.76
C LEU A 139 -0.84 -2.01 23.99
N TYR A 140 0.02 -1.37 24.76
CA TYR A 140 1.34 -1.92 25.11
C TYR A 140 1.23 -3.00 26.19
N THR A 141 2.32 -3.73 26.40
CA THR A 141 2.43 -4.73 27.48
C THR A 141 1.97 -4.11 28.82
N GLY A 142 1.11 -4.82 29.56
CA GLY A 142 0.47 -4.28 30.77
C GLY A 142 -0.90 -3.62 30.52
N GLN A 143 -1.30 -3.40 29.27
CA GLN A 143 -2.66 -2.99 28.90
C GLN A 143 -3.49 -4.14 28.31
N TRP A 144 -2.89 -5.29 28.12
CA TRP A 144 -3.54 -6.54 27.75
C TRP A 144 -2.85 -7.73 28.41
N LYS A 145 -3.61 -8.78 28.68
CA LYS A 145 -3.13 -10.02 29.29
C LYS A 145 -4.07 -11.18 28.95
N GLU A 146 -3.73 -12.38 29.40
CA GLU A 146 -4.55 -13.61 29.26
C GLU A 146 -5.05 -13.83 27.83
N ARG A 147 -4.15 -13.66 26.87
CA ARG A 147 -4.50 -13.87 25.47
C ARG A 147 -4.48 -15.36 25.11
N THR A 148 -5.63 -15.83 24.62
CA THR A 148 -5.78 -17.16 24.03
C THR A 148 -6.12 -17.06 22.55
N ALA A 149 -6.37 -18.17 21.87
CA ALA A 149 -6.85 -18.18 20.48
C ALA A 149 -8.20 -17.46 20.33
N SER A 150 -9.09 -17.56 21.34
CA SER A 150 -10.48 -17.08 21.29
C SER A 150 -10.78 -15.94 22.26
N SER A 151 -9.87 -15.52 23.12
CA SER A 151 -10.12 -14.46 24.10
C SER A 151 -8.90 -13.60 24.40
N ILE A 152 -9.14 -12.41 24.93
CA ILE A 152 -8.13 -11.49 25.43
C ILE A 152 -8.71 -10.66 26.58
N MET A 153 -7.89 -10.29 27.53
CA MET A 153 -8.24 -9.32 28.57
C MET A 153 -7.57 -7.98 28.24
N LEU A 154 -8.36 -6.92 28.14
CA LEU A 154 -7.88 -5.56 27.83
C LEU A 154 -8.14 -4.61 29.00
N LYS A 155 -7.17 -3.71 29.28
CA LYS A 155 -7.34 -2.59 30.19
C LYS A 155 -7.78 -1.37 29.38
N VAL A 156 -9.00 -0.88 29.65
CA VAL A 156 -9.61 0.23 28.92
C VAL A 156 -10.13 1.31 29.88
N TRP A 157 -10.18 2.53 29.38
CA TRP A 157 -10.83 3.65 30.05
C TRP A 157 -12.34 3.59 29.83
N THR A 158 -13.11 3.57 30.92
CA THR A 158 -14.59 3.49 30.86
C THR A 158 -15.26 4.85 30.68
N GLY A 159 -14.52 5.93 30.78
CA GLY A 159 -15.01 7.30 30.93
C GLY A 159 -14.85 7.83 32.35
N ALA A 160 -14.77 6.94 33.34
CA ALA A 160 -14.60 7.28 34.76
C ALA A 160 -13.34 6.65 35.41
N CYS A 161 -13.07 5.38 35.08
CA CYS A 161 -11.95 4.63 35.66
C CYS A 161 -11.32 3.66 34.66
N TRP A 162 -10.16 3.12 35.02
CA TRP A 162 -9.48 2.07 34.25
C TRP A 162 -9.96 0.69 34.69
N SER A 163 -10.56 -0.08 33.78
CA SER A 163 -11.11 -1.40 34.06
C SER A 163 -10.55 -2.48 33.13
N TRP A 164 -10.40 -3.70 33.68
CA TRP A 164 -10.05 -4.88 32.93
C TRP A 164 -11.32 -5.56 32.42
N ILE A 165 -11.38 -5.82 31.11
CA ILE A 165 -12.50 -6.53 30.48
C ILE A 165 -11.99 -7.75 29.73
N LYS A 166 -12.67 -8.89 29.89
CA LYS A 166 -12.43 -10.11 29.12
C LYS A 166 -13.32 -10.12 27.88
N LEU A 167 -12.72 -10.26 26.73
CA LEU A 167 -13.38 -10.19 25.43
C LEU A 167 -13.17 -11.47 24.65
N ARG A 168 -14.20 -11.98 24.02
CA ARG A 168 -14.04 -13.00 22.99
C ARG A 168 -13.56 -12.36 21.69
N ILE A 169 -12.68 -13.09 20.99
CA ILE A 169 -12.15 -12.68 19.68
C ILE A 169 -12.47 -13.74 18.66
N THR A 170 -12.87 -13.30 17.47
CA THR A 170 -13.16 -14.17 16.33
C THR A 170 -12.38 -13.72 15.10
N GLY A 171 -12.11 -14.64 14.19
CA GLY A 171 -11.37 -14.40 12.96
C GLY A 171 -10.12 -15.24 12.85
N ARG A 172 -9.14 -14.79 12.06
CA ARG A 172 -7.93 -15.54 11.79
C ARG A 172 -7.11 -15.76 13.06
N GLU A 173 -6.74 -17.00 13.32
CA GLU A 173 -5.84 -17.35 14.42
C GLU A 173 -4.43 -16.77 14.24
N LEU A 174 -3.77 -16.57 15.37
CA LEU A 174 -2.38 -16.18 15.36
C LEU A 174 -1.50 -17.40 15.14
N PRO A 175 -0.52 -17.36 14.25
CA PRO A 175 0.48 -18.43 14.12
C PRO A 175 1.25 -18.59 15.44
N ALA A 176 1.59 -19.85 15.80
CA ALA A 176 2.29 -20.15 17.06
C ALA A 176 3.71 -19.55 17.10
N ASP A 177 4.42 -19.58 15.97
CA ASP A 177 5.86 -19.27 15.90
C ASP A 177 6.18 -17.84 15.47
N VAL A 178 5.34 -16.87 15.88
CA VAL A 178 5.55 -15.47 15.51
C VAL A 178 5.66 -14.58 16.74
N LYS A 179 6.51 -13.58 16.63
CA LYS A 179 6.59 -12.54 17.65
C LYS A 179 5.37 -11.62 17.52
N LEU A 180 4.60 -11.49 18.60
CA LEU A 180 3.47 -10.59 18.66
C LEU A 180 3.93 -9.17 18.96
N GLY A 181 3.42 -8.21 18.17
CA GLY A 181 3.51 -6.78 18.49
C GLY A 181 2.32 -6.32 19.33
N SER A 182 2.36 -5.05 19.72
CA SER A 182 1.30 -4.43 20.49
C SER A 182 0.00 -4.32 19.71
N PRO A 183 -1.10 -4.90 20.19
CA PRO A 183 -2.38 -4.82 19.50
C PRO A 183 -2.94 -3.42 19.51
N SER A 184 -3.76 -3.08 18.54
CA SER A 184 -4.46 -1.80 18.45
C SER A 184 -5.97 -2.02 18.39
N LEU A 185 -6.71 -1.20 19.13
CA LEU A 185 -8.16 -1.19 19.14
C LEU A 185 -8.66 -0.27 18.02
N ILE A 186 -9.37 -0.83 17.04
CA ILE A 186 -9.76 -0.12 15.81
C ILE A 186 -11.26 -0.22 15.56
N ARG A 187 -11.91 0.92 15.37
CA ARG A 187 -13.31 0.97 14.92
C ARG A 187 -13.38 0.90 13.39
N ARG A 188 -14.10 -0.10 12.86
CA ARG A 188 -14.39 -0.21 11.42
C ARG A 188 -15.89 -0.47 11.24
N ALA A 189 -16.51 0.33 10.39
CA ALA A 189 -17.96 0.38 10.33
C ALA A 189 -18.52 0.53 11.76
N ASN A 190 -19.49 -0.23 12.15
CA ASN A 190 -20.06 -0.13 13.50
C ASN A 190 -19.45 -1.14 14.50
N HIS A 191 -18.33 -1.81 14.15
CA HIS A 191 -17.69 -2.82 14.98
C HIS A 191 -16.29 -2.43 15.44
N TRP A 192 -15.90 -2.94 16.62
CA TRP A 192 -14.56 -2.83 17.13
C TRP A 192 -13.75 -4.08 16.80
N TRP A 193 -12.51 -3.84 16.38
CA TRP A 193 -11.56 -4.84 15.92
C TRP A 193 -10.28 -4.75 16.72
N LEU A 194 -9.65 -5.90 16.92
CA LEU A 194 -8.29 -5.98 17.43
C LEU A 194 -7.34 -6.25 16.26
N HIS A 195 -6.46 -5.32 16.01
CA HIS A 195 -5.41 -5.44 15.02
C HIS A 195 -4.10 -5.79 15.71
N THR A 196 -3.60 -7.00 15.53
CA THR A 196 -2.36 -7.47 16.15
C THR A 196 -1.27 -7.57 15.09
N PRO A 197 -0.22 -6.74 15.18
CA PRO A 197 0.97 -6.91 14.38
C PRO A 197 1.66 -8.22 14.76
N ILE A 198 2.13 -8.96 13.77
CA ILE A 198 2.97 -10.14 13.94
C ILE A 198 4.27 -9.93 13.16
N GLU A 199 5.39 -10.32 13.75
CA GLU A 199 6.71 -10.25 13.14
C GLU A 199 7.19 -11.64 12.78
N LYS A 200 7.43 -11.88 11.49
CA LYS A 200 8.07 -13.07 10.95
C LYS A 200 9.54 -12.74 10.67
N GLN A 201 10.45 -13.56 11.15
CA GLN A 201 11.87 -13.45 10.85
C GLN A 201 12.24 -14.46 9.75
N PHE A 202 13.13 -14.08 8.86
CA PHE A 202 13.65 -14.94 7.81
C PHE A 202 15.09 -14.52 7.42
N SER A 203 15.79 -15.37 6.67
CA SER A 203 17.12 -15.05 6.17
C SER A 203 17.07 -13.79 5.29
N SER A 204 17.94 -12.83 5.54
CA SER A 204 18.01 -11.61 4.71
C SER A 204 18.37 -11.99 3.28
N PRO A 205 17.51 -11.71 2.30
CA PRO A 205 17.85 -11.94 0.91
C PRO A 205 19.01 -11.01 0.50
N ALA A 206 19.91 -11.52 -0.34
CA ALA A 206 20.97 -10.70 -0.90
C ALA A 206 20.39 -9.54 -1.72
N LYS A 207 21.09 -8.40 -1.79
CA LYS A 207 20.65 -7.26 -2.62
C LYS A 207 20.42 -7.71 -4.06
N ILE A 208 19.44 -7.12 -4.75
CA ILE A 208 19.08 -7.48 -6.13
C ILE A 208 20.29 -7.41 -7.06
N GLU A 209 21.10 -6.37 -6.92
CA GLU A 209 22.36 -6.22 -7.67
C GLU A 209 23.24 -7.47 -7.52
N LYS A 210 23.55 -7.86 -6.28
CA LYS A 210 24.37 -9.04 -5.99
C LYS A 210 23.74 -10.32 -6.56
N GLN A 211 22.42 -10.47 -6.48
CA GLN A 211 21.73 -11.63 -7.06
C GLN A 211 21.89 -11.70 -8.59
N VAL A 212 21.75 -10.56 -9.29
CA VAL A 212 21.83 -10.50 -10.75
C VAL A 212 23.26 -10.64 -11.27
N THR A 213 24.27 -10.16 -10.52
CA THR A 213 25.68 -10.15 -10.96
C THR A 213 26.48 -11.39 -10.56
N THR A 214 26.15 -12.01 -9.41
CA THR A 214 26.95 -13.10 -8.83
C THR A 214 26.29 -14.47 -8.87
N HIS A 215 24.97 -14.55 -9.01
CA HIS A 215 24.25 -15.82 -8.96
C HIS A 215 23.66 -16.17 -10.33
N THR A 216 24.31 -17.07 -11.06
CA THR A 216 23.88 -17.58 -12.38
C THR A 216 22.48 -18.21 -12.39
N HIS A 217 22.05 -18.79 -11.25
CA HIS A 217 20.73 -19.44 -11.12
C HIS A 217 19.61 -18.50 -10.63
N THR A 218 19.86 -17.19 -10.58
CA THR A 218 18.81 -16.24 -10.17
C THR A 218 17.65 -16.24 -11.16
N LYS A 219 16.46 -16.56 -10.65
CA LYS A 219 15.21 -16.52 -11.41
C LYS A 219 14.45 -15.22 -11.10
N ILE A 220 14.02 -14.54 -12.15
CA ILE A 220 13.30 -13.26 -12.09
C ILE A 220 11.86 -13.48 -12.55
N CYS A 221 10.89 -13.11 -11.72
CA CYS A 221 9.50 -13.03 -12.13
C CYS A 221 9.19 -11.61 -12.58
N ALA A 222 9.03 -11.40 -13.86
CA ALA A 222 8.65 -10.12 -14.44
C ALA A 222 7.14 -10.05 -14.63
N VAL A 223 6.55 -8.86 -14.36
CA VAL A 223 5.09 -8.67 -14.34
C VAL A 223 4.70 -7.45 -15.15
N ASP A 224 3.92 -7.68 -16.18
CA ASP A 224 3.19 -6.64 -16.92
C ASP A 224 1.75 -6.54 -16.39
N LEU A 225 1.33 -5.34 -15.96
CA LEU A 225 0.01 -5.07 -15.39
C LEU A 225 -0.91 -4.43 -16.41
N ASN A 226 -2.05 -5.04 -16.64
CA ASN A 226 -3.01 -4.63 -17.66
C ASN A 226 -4.40 -4.30 -17.11
N LEU A 227 -5.30 -3.82 -17.97
CA LEU A 227 -6.68 -3.43 -17.66
C LEU A 227 -7.75 -4.23 -18.41
N HIS A 228 -7.34 -4.95 -19.45
CA HIS A 228 -8.28 -5.56 -20.39
C HIS A 228 -8.60 -7.01 -20.03
N GLU A 229 -8.13 -7.95 -20.81
CA GLU A 229 -8.43 -9.35 -20.64
C GLU A 229 -7.66 -9.95 -19.46
N HIS A 230 -6.36 -9.72 -19.46
CA HIS A 230 -5.46 -10.12 -18.39
C HIS A 230 -5.22 -8.94 -17.46
N LEU A 231 -5.26 -9.18 -16.14
CA LEU A 231 -4.92 -8.19 -15.11
C LEU A 231 -3.43 -8.11 -14.89
N ALA A 232 -2.75 -9.23 -15.10
CA ALA A 232 -1.29 -9.32 -15.09
C ALA A 232 -0.84 -10.47 -16.01
N VAL A 233 0.29 -10.29 -16.65
CA VAL A 233 1.04 -11.35 -17.32
C VAL A 233 2.40 -11.47 -16.65
N CYS A 234 2.73 -12.67 -16.19
CA CYS A 234 3.96 -12.95 -15.47
C CYS A 234 4.84 -13.89 -16.29
N THR A 235 6.13 -13.59 -16.37
CA THR A 235 7.13 -14.48 -16.97
C THR A 235 8.24 -14.76 -15.99
N ILE A 236 8.70 -16.02 -15.95
CA ILE A 236 9.90 -16.40 -15.22
C ILE A 236 11.05 -16.49 -16.21
N GLN A 237 12.12 -15.78 -15.94
CA GLN A 237 13.32 -15.80 -16.75
C GLN A 237 14.59 -15.87 -15.88
N THR A 238 15.64 -16.50 -16.40
CA THR A 238 16.97 -16.51 -15.78
C THR A 238 17.69 -15.20 -16.10
N VAL A 239 18.80 -14.94 -15.41
CA VAL A 239 19.69 -13.80 -15.71
C VAL A 239 20.30 -13.88 -17.12
N GLU A 240 20.43 -15.08 -17.66
CA GLU A 240 20.92 -15.33 -19.02
C GLU A 240 19.85 -15.09 -20.10
N GLY A 241 18.60 -14.84 -19.70
CA GLY A 241 17.51 -14.57 -20.61
C GLY A 241 16.64 -15.79 -20.99
N THR A 242 16.94 -16.99 -20.42
CA THR A 242 16.11 -18.17 -20.67
C THR A 242 14.75 -18.04 -20.03
N ILE A 243 13.69 -18.28 -20.83
CA ILE A 243 12.29 -18.20 -20.39
C ILE A 243 11.85 -19.56 -19.86
N LEU A 244 11.52 -19.63 -18.58
CA LEU A 244 11.15 -20.89 -17.91
C LEU A 244 9.64 -21.11 -17.86
N ALA A 245 8.86 -20.05 -17.62
CA ALA A 245 7.41 -20.16 -17.47
C ALA A 245 6.70 -18.84 -17.82
N THR A 246 5.41 -18.95 -18.15
CA THR A 246 4.52 -17.80 -18.37
C THR A 246 3.17 -18.08 -17.73
N LYS A 247 2.60 -17.06 -17.05
CA LYS A 247 1.27 -17.13 -16.45
C LYS A 247 0.43 -15.92 -16.82
N PHE A 248 -0.77 -16.17 -17.33
CA PHE A 248 -1.78 -15.15 -17.61
C PHE A 248 -2.79 -15.12 -16.47
N ILE A 249 -2.97 -13.97 -15.83
CA ILE A 249 -3.95 -13.77 -14.76
C ILE A 249 -5.13 -12.99 -15.34
N GLY A 250 -6.19 -13.71 -15.69
CA GLY A 250 -7.38 -13.17 -16.34
C GLY A 250 -8.32 -12.41 -15.40
N GLY A 251 -9.53 -12.14 -15.89
CA GLY A 251 -10.64 -11.53 -15.14
C GLY A 251 -10.90 -10.06 -15.44
N GLY A 252 -10.09 -9.39 -16.25
CA GLY A 252 -10.21 -7.97 -16.55
C GLY A 252 -11.56 -7.59 -17.17
N ARG A 253 -12.11 -8.40 -18.08
CA ARG A 253 -13.42 -8.16 -18.72
C ARG A 253 -14.57 -8.19 -17.69
N ARG A 254 -14.58 -9.19 -16.78
CA ARG A 254 -15.60 -9.33 -15.73
C ARG A 254 -15.59 -8.12 -14.77
N ILE A 255 -14.41 -7.70 -14.32
CA ILE A 255 -14.23 -6.54 -13.44
C ILE A 255 -14.68 -5.25 -14.13
N SER A 256 -14.31 -5.05 -15.39
CA SER A 256 -14.75 -3.90 -16.18
C SER A 256 -16.26 -3.87 -16.35
N GLY A 257 -16.89 -5.01 -16.58
CA GLY A 257 -18.35 -5.16 -16.66
C GLY A 257 -19.05 -4.84 -15.34
N PHE A 258 -18.54 -5.38 -14.23
CA PHE A 258 -19.06 -5.08 -12.89
C PHE A 258 -18.96 -3.59 -12.56
N ARG A 259 -17.80 -2.98 -12.77
CA ARG A 259 -17.61 -1.53 -12.57
C ARG A 259 -18.57 -0.70 -13.44
N LYS A 260 -18.74 -1.07 -14.70
CA LYS A 260 -19.69 -0.39 -15.61
C LYS A 260 -21.11 -0.42 -15.05
N LYS A 261 -21.56 -1.57 -14.51
CA LYS A 261 -22.87 -1.71 -13.86
C LYS A 261 -22.99 -0.80 -12.62
N LEU A 262 -21.99 -0.76 -11.74
CA LEU A 262 -21.98 0.12 -10.56
C LEU A 262 -21.98 1.60 -10.95
N PHE A 263 -21.15 2.01 -11.91
CA PHE A 263 -21.16 3.40 -12.39
C PHE A 263 -22.49 3.80 -13.03
N GLY A 264 -23.14 2.87 -13.77
CA GLY A 264 -24.47 3.09 -14.31
C GLY A 264 -25.53 3.30 -13.21
N ARG A 265 -25.42 2.57 -12.08
CA ARG A 265 -26.29 2.78 -10.90
C ARG A 265 -26.03 4.13 -10.25
N ILE A 266 -24.77 4.48 -10.00
CA ILE A 266 -24.39 5.79 -9.44
C ILE A 266 -24.89 6.94 -10.32
N ALA A 267 -24.70 6.83 -11.63
CA ALA A 267 -25.17 7.87 -12.56
C ALA A 267 -26.70 8.01 -12.56
N ARG A 268 -27.46 6.91 -12.48
CA ARG A 268 -28.92 6.94 -12.37
C ARG A 268 -29.38 7.56 -11.06
N ASN A 269 -28.75 7.18 -9.95
CA ASN A 269 -29.08 7.75 -8.64
C ASN A 269 -28.83 9.26 -8.61
N ARG A 270 -27.70 9.72 -9.14
CA ARG A 270 -27.38 11.16 -9.23
C ARG A 270 -28.42 11.98 -9.97
N ARG A 271 -29.02 11.41 -11.02
CA ARG A 271 -30.11 12.09 -11.72
C ARG A 271 -31.38 12.26 -10.88
N LYS A 272 -31.56 11.39 -9.87
CA LYS A 272 -32.75 11.42 -8.99
C LYS A 272 -32.56 12.27 -7.73
N THR A 273 -31.33 12.33 -7.21
CA THR A 273 -31.03 12.99 -5.92
C THR A 273 -30.87 14.51 -6.00
N GLY A 274 -30.73 15.08 -7.19
CA GLY A 274 -30.56 16.53 -7.32
C GLY A 274 -29.25 17.04 -6.73
N ILE A 275 -29.31 18.20 -6.06
CA ILE A 275 -28.17 18.84 -5.41
C ILE A 275 -27.87 18.14 -4.08
N ILE A 276 -26.63 17.74 -3.89
CA ILE A 276 -26.14 17.11 -2.66
C ILE A 276 -25.58 18.19 -1.76
N ALA A 277 -25.89 18.15 -0.47
CA ALA A 277 -25.38 19.10 0.51
C ALA A 277 -23.85 19.03 0.59
N GLU A 278 -23.21 20.18 0.85
CA GLU A 278 -21.75 20.26 0.97
C GLU A 278 -21.28 19.37 2.13
N GLY A 279 -20.34 18.49 1.85
CA GLY A 279 -19.80 17.53 2.81
C GLY A 279 -20.48 16.17 2.84
N GLU A 280 -21.60 15.99 2.16
CA GLU A 280 -22.21 14.69 1.94
C GLU A 280 -21.61 13.97 0.73
N GLN A 281 -21.45 12.64 0.85
CA GLN A 281 -20.98 11.81 -0.24
C GLN A 281 -22.14 11.08 -0.90
N ASP A 282 -22.46 11.46 -2.13
CA ASP A 282 -23.42 10.75 -2.97
C ASP A 282 -23.05 9.28 -3.16
N ASN A 283 -24.02 8.39 -2.98
CA ASN A 283 -23.84 6.95 -3.21
C ASN A 283 -22.68 6.31 -2.42
N ALA A 284 -22.47 6.71 -1.16
CA ALA A 284 -21.36 6.26 -0.31
C ALA A 284 -21.22 4.73 -0.27
N ASP A 285 -22.34 3.99 -0.21
CA ASP A 285 -22.33 2.53 -0.18
C ASP A 285 -21.87 1.90 -1.50
N LEU A 286 -22.29 2.45 -2.64
CA LEU A 286 -21.84 1.96 -3.94
C LEU A 286 -20.34 2.25 -4.16
N TRP A 287 -19.85 3.40 -3.70
CA TRP A 287 -18.43 3.71 -3.73
C TRP A 287 -17.63 2.81 -2.79
N ARG A 288 -18.15 2.53 -1.60
CA ARG A 288 -17.55 1.58 -0.65
C ARG A 288 -17.50 0.17 -1.25
N LYS A 289 -18.61 -0.30 -1.86
CA LYS A 289 -18.65 -1.59 -2.55
C LYS A 289 -17.61 -1.66 -3.66
N LEU A 290 -17.49 -0.63 -4.50
CA LEU A 290 -16.47 -0.56 -5.55
C LEU A 290 -15.05 -0.66 -4.98
N THR A 291 -14.76 0.09 -3.92
CA THR A 291 -13.46 0.10 -3.26
C THR A 291 -13.12 -1.26 -2.67
N ASN A 292 -14.08 -1.91 -1.99
CA ASN A 292 -13.88 -3.24 -1.39
C ASN A 292 -13.61 -4.31 -2.46
N VAL A 293 -14.35 -4.28 -3.57
CA VAL A 293 -14.14 -5.20 -4.70
C VAL A 293 -12.76 -4.97 -5.33
N ASP A 294 -12.38 -3.71 -5.56
CA ASP A 294 -11.05 -3.38 -6.10
C ASP A 294 -9.92 -3.85 -5.19
N ASP A 295 -10.08 -3.71 -3.87
CA ASP A 295 -9.10 -4.20 -2.89
C ASP A 295 -9.02 -5.73 -2.89
N ALA A 296 -10.17 -6.43 -2.89
CA ALA A 296 -10.22 -7.88 -2.93
C ALA A 296 -9.53 -8.43 -4.18
N ILE A 297 -9.82 -7.84 -5.35
CA ILE A 297 -9.19 -8.23 -6.61
C ILE A 297 -7.69 -7.94 -6.60
N ALA A 298 -7.27 -6.78 -6.10
CA ALA A 298 -5.85 -6.46 -5.99
C ALA A 298 -5.12 -7.42 -5.05
N HIS A 299 -5.76 -7.85 -3.96
CA HIS A 299 -5.23 -8.88 -3.07
C HIS A 299 -5.12 -10.25 -3.75
N LEU A 300 -6.14 -10.67 -4.52
CA LEU A 300 -6.15 -11.93 -5.26
C LEU A 300 -5.05 -11.95 -6.33
N VAL A 301 -5.01 -10.92 -7.19
CA VAL A 301 -4.01 -10.83 -8.27
C VAL A 301 -2.60 -10.82 -7.70
N SER A 302 -2.34 -10.01 -6.67
CA SER A 302 -1.02 -9.96 -6.03
C SER A 302 -0.63 -11.28 -5.35
N ALA A 303 -1.59 -12.01 -4.78
CA ALA A 303 -1.32 -13.35 -4.23
C ALA A 303 -0.93 -14.35 -5.32
N ARG A 304 -1.66 -14.37 -6.45
CA ARG A 304 -1.36 -15.24 -7.60
C ARG A 304 0.00 -14.93 -8.24
N ILE A 305 0.38 -13.65 -8.33
CA ILE A 305 1.71 -13.24 -8.80
C ILE A 305 2.80 -13.80 -7.89
N VAL A 306 2.68 -13.60 -6.57
CA VAL A 306 3.69 -14.05 -5.60
C VAL A 306 3.72 -15.59 -5.50
N GLN A 307 2.57 -16.24 -5.55
CA GLN A 307 2.50 -17.71 -5.60
C GLN A 307 3.22 -18.26 -6.83
N PHE A 308 3.00 -17.68 -8.01
CA PHE A 308 3.69 -18.09 -9.22
C PHE A 308 5.20 -17.87 -9.13
N ALA A 309 5.66 -16.72 -8.62
CA ALA A 309 7.07 -16.48 -8.36
C ALA A 309 7.67 -17.51 -7.42
N ARG A 310 6.99 -17.86 -6.31
CA ARG A 310 7.42 -18.85 -5.34
C ARG A 310 7.46 -20.26 -5.93
N GLN A 311 6.46 -20.67 -6.69
CA GLN A 311 6.40 -21.99 -7.33
C GLN A 311 7.59 -22.26 -8.27
N HIS A 312 8.13 -21.20 -8.87
CA HIS A 312 9.29 -21.27 -9.74
C HIS A 312 10.60 -20.81 -9.07
N GLU A 313 10.58 -20.65 -7.74
CA GLU A 313 11.75 -20.23 -6.94
C GLU A 313 12.37 -18.91 -7.40
N ALA A 314 11.56 -18.00 -7.94
CA ALA A 314 12.04 -16.69 -8.30
C ALA A 314 12.35 -15.86 -7.04
N THR A 315 13.54 -15.30 -6.97
CA THR A 315 14.02 -14.50 -5.84
C THR A 315 13.80 -13.01 -6.03
N ILE A 316 13.48 -12.59 -7.25
CA ILE A 316 13.23 -11.20 -7.63
C ILE A 316 11.88 -11.11 -8.35
N LEU A 317 11.07 -10.12 -7.95
CA LEU A 317 9.81 -9.77 -8.60
C LEU A 317 9.94 -8.35 -9.18
N VAL A 318 9.78 -8.19 -10.49
CA VAL A 318 9.96 -6.91 -11.16
C VAL A 318 8.69 -6.43 -11.85
N PHE A 319 8.39 -5.13 -11.69
CA PHE A 319 7.25 -4.43 -12.28
C PHE A 319 7.68 -3.20 -13.06
N GLU A 320 6.78 -2.64 -13.83
CA GLU A 320 6.94 -1.28 -14.35
C GLU A 320 6.69 -0.22 -13.28
N HIS A 321 7.40 0.91 -13.37
CA HIS A 321 7.14 2.08 -12.54
C HIS A 321 5.98 2.92 -13.10
N LEU A 322 4.75 2.51 -12.83
CA LEU A 322 3.53 3.14 -13.35
C LEU A 322 3.01 4.32 -12.49
N GLY A 323 3.78 4.82 -11.54
CA GLY A 323 3.38 5.90 -10.62
C GLY A 323 2.98 7.20 -11.30
N ASN A 324 3.62 7.52 -12.42
CA ASN A 324 3.38 8.75 -13.18
C ASN A 324 2.17 8.69 -14.12
N LEU A 325 1.60 7.51 -14.34
CA LEU A 325 0.40 7.33 -15.18
C LEU A 325 -0.88 7.68 -14.40
N LYS A 326 -1.01 8.93 -13.98
CA LYS A 326 -2.19 9.44 -13.26
C LYS A 326 -3.20 10.05 -14.26
N PRO A 327 -4.49 10.15 -13.89
CA PRO A 327 -5.46 10.96 -14.61
C PRO A 327 -4.98 12.41 -14.69
N HIS A 328 -5.17 13.07 -15.81
CA HIS A 328 -4.78 14.47 -16.00
C HIS A 328 -5.84 15.18 -16.86
N LYS A 329 -6.47 16.23 -16.30
CA LYS A 329 -7.44 17.06 -17.00
C LYS A 329 -6.74 17.75 -18.19
N GLY A 330 -7.36 17.72 -19.35
CA GLY A 330 -6.81 18.34 -20.58
C GLY A 330 -5.79 17.49 -21.36
N LYS A 331 -5.12 16.52 -20.73
CA LYS A 331 -4.12 15.66 -21.41
C LYS A 331 -4.72 14.40 -22.01
N TYR A 332 -5.76 13.84 -21.41
CA TYR A 332 -6.37 12.59 -21.83
C TYR A 332 -7.88 12.73 -21.92
N SER A 333 -8.52 11.96 -22.82
CA SER A 333 -9.97 11.88 -22.90
C SER A 333 -10.59 11.43 -21.58
N HIS A 334 -11.86 11.72 -21.36
CA HIS A 334 -12.61 11.28 -20.17
C HIS A 334 -12.49 9.76 -19.95
N ARG A 335 -12.63 8.96 -21.03
CA ARG A 335 -12.45 7.48 -20.97
C ARG A 335 -11.03 7.09 -20.59
N GLY A 336 -10.02 7.79 -21.11
CA GLY A 336 -8.62 7.57 -20.76
C GLY A 336 -8.31 7.91 -19.31
N ASN A 337 -8.85 9.01 -18.78
CA ASN A 337 -8.73 9.39 -17.39
C ASN A 337 -9.43 8.41 -16.45
N SER A 338 -10.65 7.96 -16.78
CA SER A 338 -11.36 6.94 -16.02
C SER A 338 -10.57 5.63 -15.95
N LYS A 339 -10.01 5.14 -17.08
CA LYS A 339 -9.15 3.95 -17.07
C LYS A 339 -7.96 4.12 -16.10
N ARG A 340 -7.27 5.27 -16.11
CA ARG A 340 -6.12 5.54 -15.24
C ARG A 340 -6.50 5.67 -13.76
N ALA A 341 -7.66 6.27 -13.46
CA ALA A 341 -8.16 6.41 -12.10
C ALA A 341 -8.46 5.05 -11.44
N TYR A 342 -9.09 4.16 -12.20
CA TYR A 342 -9.54 2.86 -11.69
C TYR A 342 -8.55 1.70 -11.95
N TRP A 343 -7.40 1.98 -12.53
CA TRP A 343 -6.36 0.98 -12.69
C TRP A 343 -5.70 0.66 -11.35
N MET A 344 -5.86 -0.57 -10.91
CA MET A 344 -5.39 -1.05 -9.60
C MET A 344 -3.86 -1.24 -9.51
N LYS A 345 -3.09 -0.75 -10.50
CA LYS A 345 -1.64 -0.92 -10.58
C LYS A 345 -0.90 -0.64 -9.26
N GLY A 346 -1.24 0.46 -8.60
CA GLY A 346 -0.62 0.84 -7.34
C GLY A 346 -0.98 -0.09 -6.18
N ARG A 347 -2.25 -0.53 -6.10
CA ARG A 347 -2.72 -1.48 -5.09
C ARG A 347 -2.09 -2.86 -5.30
N ILE A 348 -2.10 -3.38 -6.54
CA ILE A 348 -1.50 -4.69 -6.88
C ILE A 348 -0.02 -4.68 -6.54
N PHE A 349 0.74 -3.66 -6.96
CA PHE A 349 2.14 -3.53 -6.62
C PHE A 349 2.37 -3.46 -5.11
N LYS A 350 1.65 -2.62 -4.39
CA LYS A 350 1.74 -2.49 -2.93
C LYS A 350 1.52 -3.84 -2.23
N TYR A 351 0.48 -4.57 -2.66
CA TYR A 351 0.14 -5.86 -2.06
C TYR A 351 1.11 -6.98 -2.48
N ALA A 352 1.59 -6.98 -3.72
CA ALA A 352 2.61 -7.92 -4.16
C ALA A 352 3.94 -7.68 -3.41
N LYS A 353 4.35 -6.43 -3.22
CA LYS A 353 5.60 -6.08 -2.53
C LYS A 353 5.67 -6.68 -1.13
N TYR A 354 4.66 -6.47 -0.28
CA TYR A 354 4.73 -7.00 1.08
C TYR A 354 4.57 -8.53 1.13
N LYS A 355 3.73 -9.12 0.24
CA LYS A 355 3.57 -10.58 0.17
C LYS A 355 4.85 -11.24 -0.31
N ALA A 356 5.49 -10.70 -1.35
CA ALA A 356 6.77 -11.18 -1.84
C ALA A 356 7.86 -11.11 -0.76
N TYR A 357 7.92 -9.99 -0.05
CA TYR A 357 8.88 -9.81 1.03
C TYR A 357 8.71 -10.83 2.16
N ASN A 358 7.46 -11.19 2.50
CA ASN A 358 7.17 -12.26 3.47
C ASN A 358 7.68 -13.65 3.05
N GLU A 359 7.89 -13.84 1.74
CA GLU A 359 8.45 -15.08 1.15
C GLU A 359 9.96 -14.93 0.83
N GLY A 360 10.61 -13.87 1.27
CA GLY A 360 12.02 -13.60 0.99
C GLY A 360 12.29 -13.11 -0.45
N ILE A 361 11.26 -12.81 -1.23
CA ILE A 361 11.37 -12.34 -2.62
C ILE A 361 11.49 -10.82 -2.63
N LEU A 362 12.55 -10.29 -3.24
CA LEU A 362 12.74 -8.85 -3.37
C LEU A 362 11.94 -8.29 -4.55
N THR A 363 11.50 -7.04 -4.44
CA THR A 363 10.74 -6.38 -5.51
C THR A 363 11.50 -5.20 -6.08
N SER A 364 11.47 -5.06 -7.42
CA SER A 364 12.04 -3.93 -8.15
C SER A 364 11.04 -3.33 -9.12
N ARG A 365 11.37 -2.15 -9.65
CA ARG A 365 10.60 -1.49 -10.72
C ARG A 365 11.54 -0.98 -11.81
N VAL A 366 11.10 -1.09 -13.06
CA VAL A 366 11.83 -0.59 -14.24
C VAL A 366 11.08 0.56 -14.90
N ASN A 367 11.77 1.33 -15.73
CA ASN A 367 11.17 2.41 -16.51
C ASN A 367 10.13 1.83 -17.50
N PRO A 368 8.88 2.31 -17.52
CA PRO A 368 7.82 1.80 -18.38
C PRO A 368 7.89 2.30 -19.83
N ARG A 369 8.82 3.22 -20.15
CA ARG A 369 8.90 3.79 -21.51
C ARG A 369 9.21 2.69 -22.52
N ASN A 370 8.35 2.51 -23.53
CA ASN A 370 8.50 1.58 -24.64
C ASN A 370 8.54 0.07 -24.29
N THR A 371 8.24 -0.36 -23.08
CA THR A 371 8.19 -1.81 -22.72
C THR A 371 7.26 -2.62 -23.62
N SER A 372 6.16 -2.05 -24.07
CA SER A 372 5.22 -2.68 -25.00
C SER A 372 5.56 -2.48 -26.48
N ARG A 373 6.63 -1.75 -26.79
CA ARG A 373 7.07 -1.45 -28.17
C ARG A 373 8.39 -2.09 -28.53
N GLU A 374 9.13 -2.62 -27.60
CA GLU A 374 10.41 -3.29 -27.81
C GLU A 374 10.21 -4.80 -27.94
N CYS A 375 11.03 -5.40 -28.78
CA CYS A 375 11.15 -6.85 -28.91
C CYS A 375 11.96 -7.40 -27.72
N ALA A 376 11.42 -8.44 -27.06
CA ALA A 376 12.13 -9.08 -25.95
C ALA A 376 13.40 -9.82 -26.41
N ARG A 377 13.52 -10.17 -27.70
CA ARG A 377 14.68 -10.91 -28.25
C ARG A 377 15.80 -9.98 -28.72
N CYS A 378 15.49 -9.00 -29.57
CA CYS A 378 16.50 -8.15 -30.20
C CYS A 378 16.40 -6.67 -29.84
N GLN A 379 15.44 -6.26 -29.00
CA GLN A 379 15.19 -4.90 -28.54
C GLN A 379 14.76 -3.90 -29.63
N SER A 380 14.59 -4.34 -30.89
CA SER A 380 14.05 -3.52 -31.97
C SER A 380 12.56 -3.21 -31.75
N VAL A 381 12.05 -2.23 -32.49
CA VAL A 381 10.63 -1.83 -32.40
C VAL A 381 9.74 -2.91 -33.02
N VAL A 382 8.71 -3.34 -32.27
CA VAL A 382 7.75 -4.34 -32.75
C VAL A 382 6.54 -3.69 -33.42
N ALA A 383 6.02 -4.33 -34.46
CA ALA A 383 4.67 -4.10 -34.95
C ALA A 383 3.65 -4.73 -34.00
N ARG A 384 2.51 -4.07 -33.77
CA ARG A 384 1.42 -4.56 -32.93
C ARG A 384 0.13 -4.61 -33.70
N TYR A 385 -0.54 -5.76 -33.75
CA TYR A 385 -1.68 -6.02 -34.61
C TYR A 385 -2.77 -6.87 -33.93
N ALA A 386 -3.99 -6.80 -34.44
CA ALA A 386 -5.16 -7.52 -33.92
C ALA A 386 -5.70 -8.61 -34.85
N SER A 387 -5.37 -8.56 -36.13
CA SER A 387 -5.82 -9.50 -37.16
C SER A 387 -4.82 -10.64 -37.37
N GLU A 388 -5.23 -11.69 -38.09
CA GLU A 388 -4.37 -12.84 -38.39
C GLU A 388 -3.16 -12.48 -39.28
N GLN A 389 -3.28 -11.44 -40.08
CA GLN A 389 -2.16 -10.92 -40.86
C GLN A 389 -1.53 -9.70 -40.16
N PRO A 390 -0.22 -9.71 -39.91
CA PRO A 390 0.44 -8.58 -39.34
C PRO A 390 0.46 -7.40 -40.32
N ALA A 391 -0.36 -6.39 -40.05
CA ALA A 391 -0.25 -5.12 -40.74
C ALA A 391 1.04 -4.40 -40.36
N ALA A 392 1.67 -3.72 -41.29
CA ALA A 392 2.77 -2.81 -41.00
C ALA A 392 2.31 -1.73 -40.01
N GLY A 393 3.03 -1.57 -38.88
CA GLY A 393 2.77 -0.52 -37.90
C GLY A 393 2.37 -1.00 -36.54
N TYR A 394 1.98 -0.04 -35.68
CA TYR A 394 1.65 -0.27 -34.28
C TYR A 394 0.20 0.09 -33.95
N THR A 395 -0.64 -0.91 -33.81
CA THR A 395 -2.03 -0.73 -33.35
C THR A 395 -2.10 -0.76 -31.84
N TYR A 396 -2.42 0.38 -31.23
CA TYR A 396 -2.48 0.50 -29.77
C TYR A 396 -3.52 -0.44 -29.16
N GLY A 397 -3.09 -1.25 -28.20
CA GLY A 397 -3.97 -2.18 -27.47
C GLY A 397 -4.24 -3.51 -28.21
N ALA A 398 -3.66 -3.73 -29.38
CA ALA A 398 -3.77 -5.01 -30.09
C ALA A 398 -3.04 -6.14 -29.32
N PRO A 399 -3.54 -7.40 -29.36
CA PRO A 399 -3.02 -8.48 -28.53
C PRO A 399 -1.75 -9.15 -29.04
N LEU A 400 -1.41 -8.97 -30.32
CA LEU A 400 -0.29 -9.66 -30.97
C LEU A 400 0.85 -8.71 -31.32
N VAL A 401 2.07 -9.23 -31.33
CA VAL A 401 3.29 -8.54 -31.78
C VAL A 401 4.03 -9.35 -32.79
N LEU A 402 4.66 -8.65 -33.73
CA LEU A 402 5.64 -9.16 -34.70
C LEU A 402 6.87 -8.24 -34.64
N CYS A 403 8.04 -8.80 -34.53
CA CYS A 403 9.28 -8.08 -34.72
C CYS A 403 9.72 -8.19 -36.18
N PRO A 404 9.83 -7.08 -36.92
CA PRO A 404 10.28 -7.12 -38.30
C PRO A 404 11.74 -7.57 -38.46
N GLU A 405 12.60 -7.28 -37.44
CA GLU A 405 14.03 -7.57 -37.48
C GLU A 405 14.35 -9.05 -37.24
N CYS A 406 13.78 -9.65 -36.16
CA CYS A 406 14.13 -11.03 -35.77
C CYS A 406 13.01 -12.04 -35.98
N GLY A 407 11.89 -11.65 -36.57
CA GLY A 407 10.73 -12.52 -36.85
C GLY A 407 9.97 -13.01 -35.61
N MET A 408 10.30 -12.51 -34.38
CA MET A 408 9.60 -12.91 -33.17
C MET A 408 8.12 -12.56 -33.24
N ARG A 409 7.26 -13.55 -33.01
CA ARG A 409 5.80 -13.41 -32.94
C ARG A 409 5.26 -13.86 -31.58
N GLY A 410 4.16 -13.28 -31.14
CA GLY A 410 3.50 -13.73 -29.94
C GLY A 410 2.52 -12.75 -29.31
N ASN A 411 2.16 -13.04 -28.07
CA ASN A 411 1.29 -12.17 -27.29
C ASN A 411 2.02 -10.90 -26.85
N ALA A 412 1.40 -9.74 -27.02
CA ALA A 412 1.97 -8.44 -26.71
C ALA A 412 2.30 -8.24 -25.23
N ASP A 413 1.42 -8.70 -24.34
CA ASP A 413 1.58 -8.56 -22.90
C ASP A 413 2.67 -9.51 -22.38
N ARG A 414 2.80 -10.72 -22.98
CA ARG A 414 3.92 -11.62 -22.69
C ARG A 414 5.25 -11.00 -23.13
N ASN A 415 5.31 -10.44 -24.33
CA ASN A 415 6.50 -9.73 -24.80
C ASN A 415 6.87 -8.57 -23.86
N ALA A 416 5.90 -7.75 -23.45
CA ALA A 416 6.14 -6.65 -22.49
C ALA A 416 6.69 -7.17 -21.14
N SER A 417 6.12 -8.25 -20.63
CA SER A 417 6.62 -8.87 -19.39
C SER A 417 8.09 -9.32 -19.54
N LEU A 418 8.48 -9.93 -20.65
CA LEU A 418 9.86 -10.33 -20.93
C LEU A 418 10.81 -9.10 -21.02
N VAL A 419 10.39 -8.02 -21.69
CA VAL A 419 11.15 -6.77 -21.76
C VAL A 419 11.34 -6.16 -20.37
N ILE A 420 10.33 -6.22 -19.50
CA ILE A 420 10.45 -5.74 -18.10
C ILE A 420 11.56 -6.48 -17.36
N GLY A 421 11.66 -7.79 -17.49
CA GLY A 421 12.70 -8.60 -16.88
C GLY A 421 14.07 -8.32 -17.45
N SER A 422 14.21 -8.28 -18.78
CA SER A 422 15.47 -7.98 -19.46
C SER A 422 16.02 -6.61 -19.06
N ARG A 423 15.17 -5.60 -18.90
CA ARG A 423 15.57 -4.26 -18.43
C ARG A 423 16.14 -4.26 -17.01
N LEU A 424 15.64 -5.11 -16.12
CA LEU A 424 16.23 -5.26 -14.80
C LEU A 424 17.64 -5.85 -14.90
N ILE A 425 17.81 -6.91 -15.69
CA ILE A 425 19.09 -7.59 -15.90
C ILE A 425 20.11 -6.59 -16.48
N THR A 426 19.77 -5.92 -17.58
CA THR A 426 20.63 -4.94 -18.25
C THR A 426 21.04 -3.79 -17.32
N ARG A 427 20.16 -3.33 -16.43
CA ARG A 427 20.48 -2.28 -15.46
C ARG A 427 21.67 -2.66 -14.58
N TYR A 428 21.70 -3.89 -14.07
CA TYR A 428 22.74 -4.32 -13.13
C TYR A 428 23.99 -4.87 -13.83
N GLN A 429 23.86 -5.47 -15.00
CA GLN A 429 25.01 -5.89 -15.80
C GLN A 429 25.83 -4.68 -16.30
N LYS A 430 25.16 -3.61 -16.75
CA LYS A 430 25.85 -2.35 -17.14
C LYS A 430 26.51 -1.64 -15.96
N SER A 431 25.96 -1.78 -14.76
CA SER A 431 26.56 -1.21 -13.55
C SER A 431 27.87 -1.88 -13.17
N SER A 432 28.06 -3.15 -13.52
CA SER A 432 29.30 -3.91 -13.24
C SER A 432 30.42 -3.67 -14.27
N GLN A 433 30.12 -3.09 -15.44
CA GLN A 433 31.06 -2.87 -16.53
C GLN A 433 31.63 -1.42 -16.63
N GLY A 434 31.35 -0.55 -15.64
CA GLY A 434 31.72 0.86 -15.72
C GLY A 434 30.74 1.69 -16.57
N LYS A 435 30.78 3.04 -16.44
CA LYS A 435 29.84 3.95 -17.10
C LYS A 435 29.64 3.61 -18.60
N PRO A 436 28.42 3.44 -19.06
CA PRO A 436 28.15 3.21 -20.48
C PRO A 436 28.49 4.46 -21.31
N PRO A 437 28.91 4.31 -22.58
CA PRO A 437 28.99 5.42 -23.50
C PRO A 437 27.58 6.06 -23.63
N THR A 438 27.55 7.37 -23.64
CA THR A 438 26.36 8.20 -23.82
C THR A 438 25.62 7.75 -25.10
N PRO A 439 24.34 7.40 -25.05
CA PRO A 439 23.60 7.10 -26.26
C PRO A 439 23.58 8.34 -27.15
N LEU A 440 23.91 8.18 -28.42
CA LEU A 440 23.80 9.21 -29.45
C LEU A 440 22.41 9.87 -29.37
N ALA A 441 22.41 11.17 -29.16
CA ALA A 441 21.22 12.00 -29.12
C ALA A 441 20.54 11.95 -30.50
N ILE A 442 19.38 11.32 -30.55
CA ILE A 442 18.41 11.64 -31.59
C ILE A 442 17.75 12.93 -31.14
N GLU A 443 18.15 14.02 -31.76
CA GLU A 443 17.55 15.33 -31.56
C GLU A 443 16.06 15.27 -31.87
N ARG A 444 15.23 15.42 -30.84
CA ARG A 444 13.94 16.08 -30.87
C ARG A 444 13.62 16.55 -29.47
N GLY A 445 13.56 17.88 -29.34
CA GLY A 445 13.40 18.62 -28.13
C GLY A 445 12.21 18.18 -27.28
N GLU A 446 12.56 17.83 -26.06
CA GLU A 446 11.83 18.12 -24.83
C GLU A 446 12.63 17.51 -23.69
N LYS A 447 13.03 18.34 -22.76
CA LYS A 447 13.85 17.98 -21.60
C LYS A 447 13.14 16.92 -20.75
N SER A 448 13.71 15.74 -20.71
CA SER A 448 13.32 14.70 -19.72
C SER A 448 13.90 15.08 -18.36
N PRO A 449 13.10 15.04 -17.28
CA PRO A 449 13.63 15.19 -15.93
C PRO A 449 14.50 13.99 -15.59
N GLY A 450 15.65 14.27 -14.94
CA GLY A 450 16.65 13.30 -14.58
C GLY A 450 16.10 12.13 -13.77
N VAL A 451 16.64 10.96 -14.04
CA VAL A 451 16.39 9.73 -13.31
C VAL A 451 17.14 9.83 -11.98
N GLU A 452 16.44 10.21 -10.92
CA GLU A 452 16.94 9.95 -9.58
C GLU A 452 16.89 8.44 -9.32
N VAL A 453 18.04 7.86 -9.11
CA VAL A 453 18.22 6.52 -8.56
C VAL A 453 17.59 6.54 -7.17
N CYS A 454 16.44 5.88 -7.01
CA CYS A 454 15.89 5.63 -5.69
C CYS A 454 16.81 4.65 -4.94
N GLN A 455 17.76 5.20 -4.21
CA GLN A 455 18.31 4.54 -3.04
C GLN A 455 17.26 4.59 -1.96
N ASP A 456 16.94 3.41 -1.44
CA ASP A 456 16.19 3.12 -0.21
C ASP A 456 15.00 4.03 0.08
N ALA A 457 13.84 3.59 -0.38
CA ALA A 457 12.57 4.09 0.09
C ALA A 457 12.41 3.78 1.59
N LYS A 458 12.78 4.74 2.43
CA LYS A 458 12.15 4.89 3.74
C LYS A 458 10.64 4.99 3.47
N SER A 459 9.90 4.13 4.13
CA SER A 459 8.45 4.05 4.22
C SER A 459 7.73 5.35 3.83
N GLU A 460 7.13 5.40 2.65
CA GLU A 460 6.06 6.36 2.38
C GLU A 460 4.80 5.88 3.11
N GLU A 461 4.64 6.36 4.33
CA GLU A 461 3.36 6.36 5.03
C GLU A 461 2.41 7.34 4.35
N GLY A 462 1.19 6.87 4.14
CA GLY A 462 0.03 7.72 4.23
C GLY A 462 -0.35 8.56 3.02
N LEU A 463 -1.09 7.95 2.10
CA LEU A 463 -2.20 8.65 1.46
C LEU A 463 -3.46 8.32 2.26
N SER A 464 -3.79 9.20 3.21
CA SER A 464 -5.08 9.22 3.88
C SER A 464 -6.17 9.46 2.84
N LEU A 465 -7.05 8.48 2.67
CA LEU A 465 -8.35 8.67 2.05
C LEU A 465 -9.21 9.56 2.98
N PRO A 466 -10.06 10.44 2.44
CA PRO A 466 -10.95 11.24 3.26
C PRO A 466 -11.88 10.33 4.08
N PRO A 467 -12.32 10.78 5.28
CA PRO A 467 -13.09 9.95 6.20
C PRO A 467 -14.46 9.62 5.62
N ALA A 468 -14.77 8.32 5.56
CA ALA A 468 -16.10 7.84 5.26
C ALA A 468 -17.01 8.14 6.47
N ARG A 469 -18.03 8.97 6.28
CA ARG A 469 -19.14 9.13 7.23
C ARG A 469 -20.19 8.05 7.02
N HIS A 470 -20.80 7.65 8.14
CA HIS A 470 -21.76 6.55 8.29
C HIS A 470 -23.06 6.70 7.50
N ALA A 471 -23.59 5.60 7.01
CA ALA A 471 -25.02 5.30 6.99
C ALA A 471 -25.25 3.78 6.84
N ASP A 472 -26.14 3.27 7.67
CA ASP A 472 -26.60 1.88 7.72
C ASP A 472 -27.50 1.51 6.55
N ARG A 473 -27.45 0.27 6.14
CA ARG A 473 -28.45 -0.77 5.94
C ARG A 473 -28.20 -1.70 4.75
N ASN A 474 -28.48 -2.95 5.03
CA ASN A 474 -28.42 -4.17 4.25
C ASN A 474 -28.99 -4.08 2.83
N GLU A 475 -28.23 -4.54 1.85
CA GLU A 475 -28.73 -5.36 0.75
C GLU A 475 -27.58 -6.22 0.20
N HIS A 476 -27.79 -7.52 0.23
CA HIS A 476 -26.84 -8.56 -0.04
C HIS A 476 -26.52 -8.70 -1.54
N GLY A 477 -25.30 -8.56 -1.88
CA GLY A 477 -24.55 -8.96 -3.04
C GLY A 477 -23.11 -8.72 -2.68
N THR A 478 -22.48 -9.70 -2.06
CA THR A 478 -21.15 -9.56 -1.44
C THR A 478 -20.05 -9.53 -2.49
N ALA A 479 -18.89 -8.95 -2.14
CA ALA A 479 -17.67 -9.07 -2.93
C ALA A 479 -17.33 -10.54 -3.25
N GLN A 480 -17.87 -11.48 -2.47
CA GLN A 480 -17.83 -12.93 -2.66
C GLN A 480 -18.51 -13.38 -3.96
N ASP A 481 -19.67 -12.82 -4.35
CA ASP A 481 -20.37 -13.23 -5.58
C ASP A 481 -19.57 -12.96 -6.84
N VAL A 482 -18.75 -11.90 -6.83
CA VAL A 482 -17.86 -11.59 -7.96
C VAL A 482 -16.61 -12.47 -7.92
N LEU A 483 -16.12 -12.82 -6.74
CA LEU A 483 -14.98 -13.70 -6.54
C LEU A 483 -15.34 -15.18 -6.79
N PHE A 484 -16.53 -15.62 -6.34
CA PHE A 484 -17.01 -17.00 -6.52
C PHE A 484 -17.20 -17.35 -8.01
N ARG A 485 -17.76 -16.42 -8.80
CA ARG A 485 -17.89 -16.62 -10.24
C ARG A 485 -16.59 -16.51 -11.04
N MET A 486 -15.50 -16.08 -10.40
CA MET A 486 -14.16 -16.10 -11.00
C MET A 486 -13.47 -17.46 -10.85
N ASP A 487 -13.95 -18.30 -9.94
CA ASP A 487 -13.33 -19.60 -9.60
C ASP A 487 -13.90 -20.78 -10.43
N GLU A 488 -15.03 -20.63 -11.11
CA GLU A 488 -15.68 -21.73 -11.88
C GLU A 488 -14.82 -22.31 -13.03
N HIS A 489 -13.65 -21.73 -13.31
CA HIS A 489 -12.71 -22.24 -14.32
C HIS A 489 -11.25 -22.25 -13.85
N MET A 490 -10.99 -22.44 -12.54
CA MET A 490 -9.63 -22.44 -12.01
C MET A 490 -9.38 -23.56 -10.98
N PRO A 491 -8.21 -24.21 -10.99
CA PRO A 491 -7.85 -25.21 -10.02
C PRO A 491 -7.75 -24.61 -8.60
N ASP A 492 -8.06 -25.44 -7.62
CA ASP A 492 -8.25 -25.17 -6.20
C ASP A 492 -7.41 -24.06 -5.56
N ILE A 493 -8.12 -23.14 -4.92
CA ILE A 493 -7.54 -22.20 -3.97
C ILE A 493 -7.41 -22.89 -2.62
N PRO A 494 -6.25 -22.85 -1.95
CA PRO A 494 -6.13 -23.36 -0.59
C PRO A 494 -7.16 -22.71 0.33
N HIS A 495 -7.80 -23.51 1.20
CA HIS A 495 -8.85 -23.11 2.17
C HIS A 495 -8.51 -21.86 3.02
N GLN A 496 -7.26 -21.45 3.10
CA GLN A 496 -6.77 -20.29 3.86
C GLN A 496 -7.12 -18.91 3.27
N LEU A 497 -7.69 -18.86 2.06
CA LEU A 497 -8.10 -17.60 1.40
C LEU A 497 -9.63 -17.42 1.32
N ARG A 498 -10.41 -18.33 1.88
CA ARG A 498 -11.85 -18.10 2.04
C ARG A 498 -12.06 -17.04 3.11
N LEU A 499 -12.68 -15.95 2.72
CA LEU A 499 -13.20 -14.96 3.67
C LEU A 499 -14.29 -15.65 4.51
N PRO A 500 -14.37 -15.42 5.83
CA PRO A 500 -15.43 -15.99 6.65
C PRO A 500 -16.79 -15.57 6.09
N HIS A 501 -17.69 -16.51 6.02
CA HIS A 501 -19.11 -16.29 5.75
C HIS A 501 -19.68 -15.39 6.84
N GLU A 502 -20.49 -14.40 6.42
CA GLU A 502 -21.30 -13.37 7.05
C GLU A 502 -20.74 -11.95 7.01
#